data_7f75853fceaa75d1ee2084f7f2631bc2
#
_entry.id   7f75853fceaa75d1ee2084f7f2631bc2
#
_cell.length_a   1.000
_cell.length_b   1.000
_cell.length_c   1.000
_cell.angle_alpha   90.00
_cell.angle_beta   90.00
_cell.angle_gamma   90.00
#
_symmetry.space_group_name_H-M   'P 1'
#
loop_
_entity.id
_entity.type
_entity.pdbx_description
1 polymer ?
#
loop_
_entity_poly.entity_id
_entity_poly.type
_entity_poly.pdbx_seq_one_letter_code
_entity_poly.pdbx_strand_id
1 'polypeptide(L)'
;MNFESIEEYKRHKLQKHQEMVQKQTVPYEQKVKMSEQRIREFIHECKRRGLNCHVSVGGLDSIVLATLIERLGYDVPRVSASSLEDKTIQVVHREMGCIVVRPLKSKVNILQEEGFPVLSKKIANKIDTLANPTEKNKTVRHAIITGECGEQGHFATNSKMQLPMTYLKLFGGLDAEGAALGYKKPNFKVSHRCCFYLKERPCDLWAKEHNSVPFLGLMASEGGQRADALEENGCNYFGKSTARSCPFAFYYHSDVVHLAVDLGVHIPEIYGEVRVSENGEYYTTGEQRTGCSMCGFGIQMEKRPHRFDRLYERSPKEWDFWMTKCCKHEDGTPFGWGEVLDYIGIPWRDPEHWWLNSEIRDQLSIFDYLTSDGTLIETEGV
;
A
#
# COMPACT_ATOMS: atom_id res chain seq x y z
N MET A 1 -3.51 13.28 -21.77
CA MET A 1 -4.15 13.05 -23.07
C MET A 1 -5.62 13.38 -22.90
N ASN A 2 -6.21 14.10 -23.84
CA ASN A 2 -7.67 14.30 -23.89
C ASN A 2 -8.22 13.24 -24.85
N PHE A 3 -9.10 12.39 -24.36
CA PHE A 3 -9.80 11.39 -25.18
C PHE A 3 -11.11 11.99 -25.67
N GLU A 4 -11.49 11.73 -26.92
CA GLU A 4 -12.71 12.25 -27.53
C GLU A 4 -13.95 11.45 -27.10
N SER A 5 -13.76 10.20 -26.62
CA SER A 5 -14.84 9.35 -26.12
C SER A 5 -14.41 8.40 -24.99
N ILE A 6 -15.39 7.90 -24.23
CA ILE A 6 -15.17 6.87 -23.21
C ILE A 6 -14.66 5.56 -23.84
N GLU A 7 -15.08 5.26 -25.07
CA GLU A 7 -14.66 4.06 -25.78
C GLU A 7 -13.22 4.13 -26.23
N GLU A 8 -12.77 5.29 -26.67
CA GLU A 8 -11.36 5.55 -26.99
C GLU A 8 -10.49 5.40 -25.73
N TYR A 9 -10.90 5.97 -24.59
CA TYR A 9 -10.20 5.81 -23.32
C TYR A 9 -10.12 4.33 -22.88
N LYS A 10 -11.21 3.57 -23.00
CA LYS A 10 -11.21 2.12 -22.65
C LYS A 10 -10.27 1.34 -23.57
N ARG A 11 -10.27 1.63 -24.86
CA ARG A 11 -9.38 0.99 -25.85
C ARG A 11 -7.92 1.27 -25.56
N HIS A 12 -7.58 2.54 -25.27
CA HIS A 12 -6.24 2.93 -24.85
C HIS A 12 -5.79 2.16 -23.59
N LYS A 13 -6.64 2.12 -22.56
CA LYS A 13 -6.35 1.37 -21.32
C LYS A 13 -6.13 -0.12 -21.57
N LEU A 14 -6.95 -0.74 -22.39
CA LEU A 14 -6.81 -2.14 -22.76
C LEU A 14 -5.49 -2.42 -23.48
N GLN A 15 -5.14 -1.56 -24.44
CA GLN A 15 -3.87 -1.66 -25.16
C GLN A 15 -2.68 -1.54 -24.21
N LYS A 16 -2.67 -0.56 -23.30
CA LYS A 16 -1.61 -0.36 -22.32
C LYS A 16 -1.46 -1.56 -21.36
N HIS A 17 -2.58 -2.11 -20.96
CA HIS A 17 -2.59 -3.34 -20.15
C HIS A 17 -1.97 -4.53 -20.91
N GLN A 18 -2.38 -4.75 -22.17
CA GLN A 18 -1.83 -5.81 -23.02
C GLN A 18 -0.32 -5.65 -23.26
N GLU A 19 0.16 -4.42 -23.52
CA GLU A 19 1.59 -4.12 -23.65
C GLU A 19 2.36 -4.47 -22.37
N MET A 20 1.78 -4.22 -21.18
CA MET A 20 2.40 -4.58 -19.90
C MET A 20 2.42 -6.10 -19.70
N VAL A 21 1.32 -6.79 -19.96
CA VAL A 21 1.24 -8.25 -19.87
C VAL A 21 2.27 -8.92 -20.79
N GLN A 22 2.43 -8.45 -22.03
CA GLN A 22 3.45 -8.96 -22.93
C GLN A 22 4.87 -8.81 -22.36
N LYS A 23 5.17 -7.70 -21.71
CA LYS A 23 6.47 -7.52 -21.03
C LYS A 23 6.64 -8.42 -19.80
N GLN A 24 5.55 -8.73 -19.11
CA GLN A 24 5.57 -9.65 -17.95
C GLN A 24 5.79 -11.11 -18.34
N THR A 25 5.44 -11.49 -19.58
CA THR A 25 5.59 -12.88 -20.07
C THR A 25 6.93 -13.19 -20.71
N VAL A 26 7.81 -12.20 -20.88
CA VAL A 26 9.16 -12.48 -21.40
C VAL A 26 9.98 -13.29 -20.39
N PRO A 27 10.98 -14.09 -20.87
CA PRO A 27 11.86 -14.85 -19.99
C PRO A 27 12.59 -13.96 -18.97
N TYR A 28 12.90 -14.53 -17.81
CA TYR A 28 13.54 -13.83 -16.69
C TYR A 28 14.81 -13.09 -17.09
N GLU A 29 15.72 -13.73 -17.84
CA GLU A 29 16.98 -13.11 -18.27
C GLU A 29 16.75 -11.89 -19.18
N GLN A 30 15.66 -11.89 -19.94
CA GLN A 30 15.29 -10.72 -20.75
C GLN A 30 14.75 -9.61 -19.87
N LYS A 31 13.97 -9.93 -18.83
CA LYS A 31 13.51 -8.93 -17.83
C LYS A 31 14.70 -8.26 -17.15
N VAL A 32 15.72 -9.01 -16.76
CA VAL A 32 16.94 -8.45 -16.15
C VAL A 32 17.61 -7.47 -17.10
N LYS A 33 17.87 -7.87 -18.37
CA LYS A 33 18.47 -6.98 -19.38
C LYS A 33 17.63 -5.72 -19.65
N MET A 34 16.31 -5.87 -19.70
CA MET A 34 15.41 -4.73 -19.86
C MET A 34 15.51 -3.78 -18.66
N SER A 35 15.57 -4.28 -17.44
CA SER A 35 15.73 -3.46 -16.24
C SER A 35 17.06 -2.73 -16.21
N GLU A 36 18.16 -3.41 -16.54
CA GLU A 36 19.48 -2.78 -16.68
C GLU A 36 19.46 -1.65 -17.70
N GLN A 37 18.83 -1.87 -18.85
CA GLN A 37 18.69 -0.84 -19.88
C GLN A 37 17.91 0.36 -19.35
N ARG A 38 16.77 0.16 -18.65
CA ARG A 38 15.96 1.23 -18.06
C ARG A 38 16.72 2.03 -17.01
N ILE A 39 17.55 1.37 -16.20
CA ILE A 39 18.42 2.01 -15.23
C ILE A 39 19.43 2.93 -15.95
N ARG A 40 20.15 2.42 -16.96
CA ARG A 40 21.13 3.21 -17.74
C ARG A 40 20.47 4.41 -18.42
N GLU A 41 19.34 4.21 -19.08
CA GLU A 41 18.57 5.27 -19.75
C GLU A 41 18.15 6.36 -18.77
N PHE A 42 17.64 5.98 -17.59
CA PHE A 42 17.18 6.93 -16.60
C PHE A 42 18.32 7.78 -16.04
N ILE A 43 19.46 7.15 -15.68
CA ILE A 43 20.65 7.84 -15.19
C ILE A 43 21.19 8.81 -16.26
N HIS A 44 21.27 8.38 -17.52
CA HIS A 44 21.70 9.22 -18.63
C HIS A 44 20.78 10.45 -18.78
N GLU A 45 19.47 10.22 -18.76
CA GLU A 45 18.49 11.30 -18.91
C GLU A 45 18.49 12.26 -17.72
N CYS A 46 18.67 11.75 -16.48
CA CYS A 46 18.87 12.59 -15.31
C CYS A 46 20.09 13.52 -15.48
N LYS A 47 21.24 12.96 -15.88
CA LYS A 47 22.44 13.76 -16.15
C LYS A 47 22.20 14.83 -17.22
N ARG A 48 21.53 14.48 -18.30
CA ARG A 48 21.17 15.41 -19.37
C ARG A 48 20.30 16.57 -18.89
N ARG A 49 19.45 16.34 -17.90
CA ARG A 49 18.55 17.33 -17.29
C ARG A 49 19.15 18.07 -16.09
N GLY A 50 20.37 17.75 -15.70
CA GLY A 50 20.99 18.31 -14.49
C GLY A 50 20.35 17.85 -13.19
N LEU A 51 19.75 16.65 -13.18
CA LEU A 51 19.12 16.01 -12.02
C LEU A 51 20.03 14.95 -11.44
N ASN A 52 20.01 14.82 -10.12
CA ASN A 52 20.55 13.66 -9.44
C ASN A 52 19.48 12.54 -9.41
N CYS A 53 19.90 11.33 -9.05
CA CYS A 53 18.97 10.23 -8.79
C CYS A 53 19.32 9.54 -7.48
N HIS A 54 18.33 8.88 -6.87
CA HIS A 54 18.48 8.08 -5.66
C HIS A 54 17.60 6.85 -5.71
N VAL A 55 17.88 5.82 -4.92
CA VAL A 55 16.98 4.67 -4.73
C VAL A 55 16.18 4.92 -3.45
N SER A 56 14.85 4.92 -3.56
CA SER A 56 13.97 4.92 -2.38
C SER A 56 13.87 3.49 -1.84
N VAL A 57 14.57 3.23 -0.74
CA VAL A 57 14.70 1.89 -0.17
C VAL A 57 13.70 1.66 0.95
N GLY A 58 12.95 0.56 0.85
CA GLY A 58 12.02 0.06 1.86
C GLY A 58 12.18 -1.46 2.01
N GLY A 59 11.25 -2.26 1.47
CA GLY A 59 11.32 -3.73 1.49
C GLY A 59 12.25 -4.34 0.44
N LEU A 60 12.14 -5.66 0.28
CA LEU A 60 13.01 -6.50 -0.55
C LEU A 60 13.15 -5.98 -1.99
N ASP A 61 12.06 -5.59 -2.64
CA ASP A 61 12.07 -5.17 -4.05
C ASP A 61 13.04 -4.00 -4.28
N SER A 62 13.05 -3.03 -3.38
CA SER A 62 13.92 -1.86 -3.47
C SER A 62 15.36 -2.13 -3.00
N ILE A 63 15.56 -3.10 -2.11
CA ILE A 63 16.88 -3.60 -1.73
C ILE A 63 17.54 -4.26 -2.94
N VAL A 64 16.83 -5.15 -3.62
CA VAL A 64 17.30 -5.83 -4.85
C VAL A 64 17.58 -4.81 -5.96
N LEU A 65 16.71 -3.81 -6.13
CA LEU A 65 16.94 -2.75 -7.12
C LEU A 65 18.20 -1.95 -6.83
N ALA A 66 18.44 -1.58 -5.57
CA ALA A 66 19.63 -0.84 -5.17
C ALA A 66 20.90 -1.66 -5.41
N THR A 67 20.88 -2.95 -5.11
CA THR A 67 22.01 -3.87 -5.36
C THR A 67 22.25 -4.06 -6.87
N LEU A 68 21.19 -4.15 -7.70
CA LEU A 68 21.35 -4.22 -9.15
C LEU A 68 22.00 -2.95 -9.71
N ILE A 69 21.60 -1.76 -9.25
CA ILE A 69 22.18 -0.48 -9.69
C ILE A 69 23.67 -0.41 -9.32
N GLU A 70 24.04 -0.83 -8.11
CA GLU A 70 25.43 -0.92 -7.66
C GLU A 70 26.24 -1.92 -8.51
N ARG A 71 25.67 -3.09 -8.79
CA ARG A 71 26.30 -4.10 -9.66
C ARG A 71 26.58 -3.59 -11.07
N LEU A 72 25.78 -2.66 -11.57
CA LEU A 72 25.99 -1.96 -12.83
C LEU A 72 27.07 -0.88 -12.78
N GLY A 73 27.71 -0.68 -11.62
CA GLY A 73 28.80 0.28 -11.41
C GLY A 73 28.31 1.72 -11.15
N TYR A 74 27.06 1.90 -10.77
CA TYR A 74 26.54 3.24 -10.43
C TYR A 74 26.49 3.44 -8.91
N ASP A 75 27.14 4.50 -8.46
CA ASP A 75 27.04 4.98 -7.08
C ASP A 75 25.84 5.92 -6.97
N VAL A 76 24.70 5.37 -6.54
CA VAL A 76 23.43 6.08 -6.39
C VAL A 76 23.03 6.07 -4.93
N PRO A 77 22.77 7.25 -4.28
CA PRO A 77 22.33 7.31 -2.89
C PRO A 77 21.11 6.46 -2.61
N ARG A 78 21.11 5.76 -1.49
CA ARG A 78 20.01 4.94 -0.98
C ARG A 78 19.32 5.70 0.14
N VAL A 79 18.05 6.03 -0.04
CA VAL A 79 17.28 6.87 0.89
C VAL A 79 16.12 6.08 1.47
N SER A 80 15.99 6.06 2.78
CA SER A 80 14.98 5.26 3.47
C SER A 80 14.37 5.96 4.67
N ALA A 81 13.07 5.71 4.89
CA ALA A 81 12.38 5.96 6.17
C ALA A 81 12.54 4.74 7.11
N SER A 82 13.77 4.25 7.28
CA SER A 82 14.14 2.96 7.88
C SER A 82 13.53 2.71 9.27
N SER A 83 13.37 3.75 10.10
CA SER A 83 12.81 3.64 11.46
C SER A 83 11.37 3.11 11.53
N LEU A 84 10.72 2.99 10.38
CA LEU A 84 9.33 2.51 10.26
C LEU A 84 9.25 1.07 9.80
N GLU A 85 10.35 0.52 9.31
CA GLU A 85 10.43 -0.85 8.81
C GLU A 85 10.72 -1.82 9.96
N ASP A 86 10.53 -3.12 9.70
CA ASP A 86 10.92 -4.18 10.63
C ASP A 86 12.41 -4.08 10.99
N LYS A 87 12.77 -4.55 12.18
CA LYS A 87 14.16 -4.47 12.68
C LYS A 87 15.16 -5.20 11.78
N THR A 88 14.75 -6.32 11.19
CA THR A 88 15.60 -7.10 10.28
C THR A 88 15.86 -6.35 8.97
N ILE A 89 14.88 -5.61 8.47
CA ILE A 89 15.03 -4.69 7.32
C ILE A 89 15.97 -3.53 7.69
N GLN A 90 15.83 -2.97 8.90
CA GLN A 90 16.72 -1.89 9.37
C GLN A 90 18.19 -2.34 9.46
N VAL A 91 18.45 -3.62 9.75
CA VAL A 91 19.83 -4.16 9.71
C VAL A 91 20.39 -4.05 8.30
N VAL A 92 19.67 -4.56 7.31
CA VAL A 92 20.09 -4.53 5.89
C VAL A 92 20.25 -3.08 5.39
N HIS A 93 19.34 -2.17 5.77
CA HIS A 93 19.50 -0.74 5.42
C HIS A 93 20.77 -0.12 5.96
N ARG A 94 21.22 -0.50 7.17
CA ARG A 94 22.48 -0.03 7.74
C ARG A 94 23.69 -0.61 6.99
N GLU A 95 23.65 -1.90 6.68
CA GLU A 95 24.70 -2.57 5.90
C GLU A 95 24.87 -1.95 4.51
N MET A 96 23.76 -1.57 3.88
CA MET A 96 23.75 -0.89 2.59
C MET A 96 24.13 0.61 2.68
N GLY A 97 24.37 1.17 3.85
CA GLY A 97 24.67 2.59 4.03
C GLY A 97 23.52 3.52 3.67
N CYS A 98 22.27 3.12 3.92
CA CYS A 98 21.10 3.94 3.60
C CYS A 98 21.09 5.26 4.37
N ILE A 99 20.81 6.35 3.68
CA ILE A 99 20.51 7.67 4.26
C ILE A 99 19.12 7.59 4.88
N VAL A 100 19.04 7.73 6.21
CA VAL A 100 17.77 7.63 6.93
C VAL A 100 17.11 9.00 7.03
N VAL A 101 15.93 9.15 6.40
CA VAL A 101 15.08 10.32 6.58
C VAL A 101 14.14 10.11 7.76
N ARG A 102 13.95 11.16 8.55
CA ARG A 102 13.08 11.10 9.73
C ARG A 102 11.64 11.48 9.37
N PRO A 103 10.64 10.77 9.91
CA PRO A 103 9.25 11.17 9.79
C PRO A 103 9.02 12.59 10.32
N LEU A 104 8.05 13.31 9.72
CA LEU A 104 7.70 14.67 10.16
C LEU A 104 6.99 14.68 11.51
N LYS A 105 6.25 13.60 11.82
CA LYS A 105 5.54 13.38 13.07
C LYS A 105 5.80 11.95 13.54
N SER A 106 5.73 11.70 14.84
CA SER A 106 5.73 10.34 15.36
C SER A 106 4.50 9.56 14.87
N LYS A 107 4.61 8.24 14.74
CA LYS A 107 3.48 7.39 14.34
C LYS A 107 2.30 7.52 15.32
N VAL A 108 2.58 7.59 16.61
CA VAL A 108 1.56 7.81 17.65
C VAL A 108 0.81 9.12 17.41
N ASN A 109 1.52 10.22 17.20
CA ASN A 109 0.90 11.53 16.95
C ASN A 109 0.03 11.49 15.68
N ILE A 110 0.48 10.80 14.63
CA ILE A 110 -0.31 10.67 13.40
C ILE A 110 -1.58 9.87 13.64
N LEU A 111 -1.52 8.74 14.36
CA LEU A 111 -2.72 7.96 14.69
C LEU A 111 -3.69 8.75 15.55
N GLN A 112 -3.17 9.52 16.51
CA GLN A 112 -3.98 10.36 17.39
C GLN A 112 -4.64 11.54 16.68
N GLU A 113 -3.88 12.26 15.85
CA GLU A 113 -4.32 13.51 15.23
C GLU A 113 -5.09 13.26 13.93
N GLU A 114 -4.55 12.45 13.05
CA GLU A 114 -5.07 12.21 11.70
C GLU A 114 -6.00 10.99 11.66
N GLY A 115 -5.63 9.89 12.34
CA GLY A 115 -6.41 8.65 12.41
C GLY A 115 -5.69 7.39 11.92
N PHE A 116 -6.38 6.28 12.03
CA PHE A 116 -5.87 4.95 11.75
C PHE A 116 -5.92 4.60 10.26
N PRO A 117 -4.83 4.05 9.68
CA PRO A 117 -4.78 3.62 8.28
C PRO A 117 -5.37 2.22 8.12
N VAL A 118 -6.68 2.10 7.98
CA VAL A 118 -7.41 0.82 7.85
C VAL A 118 -7.94 0.58 6.44
N LEU A 119 -8.25 -0.68 6.14
CA LEU A 119 -8.85 -1.15 4.89
C LEU A 119 -7.93 -0.91 3.68
N SER A 120 -8.11 0.16 2.95
CA SER A 120 -7.20 0.58 1.87
C SER A 120 -7.05 2.09 1.84
N LYS A 121 -5.98 2.60 1.21
CA LYS A 121 -5.80 4.06 1.06
C LYS A 121 -7.02 4.73 0.40
N LYS A 122 -7.63 4.10 -0.61
CA LYS A 122 -8.83 4.63 -1.29
C LYS A 122 -10.04 4.67 -0.35
N ILE A 123 -10.28 3.59 0.38
CA ILE A 123 -11.41 3.49 1.30
C ILE A 123 -11.20 4.44 2.48
N ALA A 124 -10.02 4.44 3.10
CA ALA A 124 -9.70 5.35 4.19
C ALA A 124 -9.83 6.82 3.79
N ASN A 125 -9.43 7.20 2.57
CA ASN A 125 -9.62 8.56 2.05
C ASN A 125 -11.11 8.93 1.91
N LYS A 126 -11.95 8.01 1.44
CA LYS A 126 -13.40 8.24 1.34
C LYS A 126 -14.03 8.39 2.72
N ILE A 127 -13.65 7.54 3.68
CA ILE A 127 -14.12 7.61 5.07
C ILE A 127 -13.69 8.93 5.70
N ASP A 128 -12.43 9.34 5.54
CA ASP A 128 -11.91 10.63 6.01
C ASP A 128 -12.69 11.81 5.40
N THR A 129 -12.99 11.74 4.09
CA THR A 129 -13.79 12.76 3.40
C THR A 129 -15.22 12.83 3.94
N LEU A 130 -15.85 11.71 4.25
CA LEU A 130 -17.19 11.69 4.88
C LEU A 130 -17.17 12.22 6.30
N ALA A 131 -16.14 11.90 7.07
CA ALA A 131 -15.99 12.34 8.45
C ALA A 131 -15.73 13.85 8.60
N ASN A 132 -15.20 14.49 7.55
CA ASN A 132 -14.82 15.90 7.53
C ASN A 132 -15.60 16.71 6.47
N PRO A 133 -16.90 16.97 6.70
CA PRO A 133 -17.75 17.69 5.74
C PRO A 133 -17.32 19.16 5.60
N THR A 134 -17.24 19.60 4.34
CA THR A 134 -17.00 20.99 3.97
C THR A 134 -17.87 21.36 2.76
N GLU A 135 -18.11 22.63 2.51
CA GLU A 135 -18.80 23.06 1.28
C GLU A 135 -18.05 22.65 0.01
N LYS A 136 -16.72 22.65 0.06
CA LYS A 136 -15.89 22.29 -1.10
C LYS A 136 -15.94 20.80 -1.46
N ASN A 137 -16.24 19.92 -0.51
CA ASN A 137 -16.30 18.48 -0.73
C ASN A 137 -17.74 17.91 -0.80
N LYS A 138 -18.77 18.77 -0.83
CA LYS A 138 -20.18 18.38 -0.84
C LYS A 138 -20.51 17.39 -1.97
N THR A 139 -20.13 17.74 -3.20
CA THR A 139 -20.34 16.87 -4.39
C THR A 139 -19.58 15.54 -4.29
N VAL A 140 -18.34 15.58 -3.78
CA VAL A 140 -17.53 14.38 -3.59
C VAL A 140 -18.16 13.46 -2.54
N ARG A 141 -18.65 14.02 -1.42
CA ARG A 141 -19.36 13.23 -0.39
C ARG A 141 -20.65 12.61 -0.93
N HIS A 142 -21.41 13.36 -1.73
CA HIS A 142 -22.58 12.80 -2.40
C HIS A 142 -22.19 11.60 -3.27
N ALA A 143 -21.18 11.72 -4.13
CA ALA A 143 -20.69 10.63 -4.96
C ALA A 143 -20.18 9.42 -4.15
N ILE A 144 -19.55 9.65 -2.99
CA ILE A 144 -19.10 8.56 -2.10
C ILE A 144 -20.28 7.80 -1.50
N ILE A 145 -21.38 8.47 -1.19
CA ILE A 145 -22.57 7.87 -0.59
C ILE A 145 -23.45 7.18 -1.65
N THR A 146 -23.77 7.87 -2.72
CA THR A 146 -24.79 7.46 -3.70
C THR A 146 -24.23 6.79 -4.94
N GLY A 147 -22.94 6.98 -5.26
CA GLY A 147 -22.35 6.60 -6.54
C GLY A 147 -22.65 7.57 -7.68
N GLU A 148 -23.45 8.59 -7.44
CA GLU A 148 -23.78 9.59 -8.44
C GLU A 148 -22.68 10.66 -8.51
N CYS A 149 -22.11 10.83 -9.70
CA CYS A 149 -21.08 11.82 -9.97
C CYS A 149 -21.72 13.03 -10.66
N GLY A 150 -21.26 14.25 -10.27
CA GLY A 150 -21.67 15.48 -10.92
C GLY A 150 -21.07 15.64 -12.33
N GLU A 151 -21.11 16.87 -12.84
CA GLU A 151 -20.66 17.23 -14.19
C GLU A 151 -19.24 16.71 -14.54
N GLN A 152 -18.29 16.84 -13.63
CA GLN A 152 -16.92 16.31 -13.83
C GLN A 152 -16.85 14.78 -13.92
N GLY A 153 -17.83 14.06 -13.39
CA GLY A 153 -18.00 12.63 -13.50
C GLY A 153 -18.96 12.23 -14.62
N HIS A 154 -19.31 13.15 -15.52
CA HIS A 154 -20.27 12.95 -16.62
C HIS A 154 -21.61 12.39 -16.13
N PHE A 155 -22.03 12.78 -14.92
CA PHE A 155 -23.26 12.31 -14.26
C PHE A 155 -23.38 10.77 -14.18
N ALA A 156 -22.26 10.07 -14.17
CA ALA A 156 -22.26 8.62 -14.03
C ALA A 156 -22.93 8.20 -12.71
N THR A 157 -23.76 7.17 -12.79
CA THR A 157 -24.32 6.44 -11.64
C THR A 157 -23.49 5.18 -11.38
N ASN A 158 -23.52 4.63 -10.16
CA ASN A 158 -22.75 3.45 -9.75
C ASN A 158 -21.24 3.62 -9.98
N SER A 159 -20.72 4.82 -9.76
CA SER A 159 -19.32 5.12 -9.99
C SER A 159 -18.44 4.40 -8.97
N LYS A 160 -17.16 4.17 -9.36
CA LYS A 160 -16.13 3.67 -8.44
C LYS A 160 -15.85 4.62 -7.27
N MET A 161 -16.45 5.82 -7.25
CA MET A 161 -16.41 6.75 -6.12
C MET A 161 -17.27 6.27 -4.96
N GLN A 162 -18.32 5.49 -5.20
CA GLN A 162 -19.17 4.99 -4.12
C GLN A 162 -18.35 4.14 -3.14
N LEU A 163 -18.60 4.37 -1.85
CA LEU A 163 -18.10 3.51 -0.80
C LEU A 163 -19.02 2.30 -0.69
N PRO A 164 -18.50 1.06 -0.62
CA PRO A 164 -19.34 -0.12 -0.42
C PRO A 164 -20.28 0.07 0.76
N MET A 165 -21.52 -0.40 0.64
CA MET A 165 -22.58 -0.19 1.64
C MET A 165 -22.17 -0.70 3.04
N THR A 166 -21.40 -1.80 3.10
CA THR A 166 -20.85 -2.33 4.35
C THR A 166 -20.04 -1.27 5.10
N TYR A 167 -19.19 -0.52 4.39
CA TYR A 167 -18.37 0.53 5.02
C TYR A 167 -19.17 1.80 5.29
N LEU A 168 -20.18 2.13 4.47
CA LEU A 168 -21.12 3.21 4.79
C LEU A 168 -21.89 2.92 6.09
N LYS A 169 -22.39 1.70 6.25
CA LYS A 169 -23.08 1.25 7.47
C LYS A 169 -22.17 1.30 8.69
N LEU A 170 -20.89 0.93 8.49
CA LEU A 170 -19.91 0.84 9.56
C LEU A 170 -19.40 2.21 10.00
N PHE A 171 -19.01 3.07 9.06
CA PHE A 171 -18.35 4.35 9.33
C PHE A 171 -19.26 5.57 9.23
N GLY A 172 -20.55 5.37 9.00
CA GLY A 172 -21.52 6.45 8.81
C GLY A 172 -21.31 7.19 7.50
N GLY A 173 -22.38 7.74 6.99
CA GLY A 173 -22.44 8.56 5.79
C GLY A 173 -23.43 9.70 5.98
N LEU A 174 -23.26 10.76 5.19
CA LEU A 174 -24.16 11.89 5.14
C LEU A 174 -24.63 12.04 3.69
N ASP A 175 -25.92 12.40 3.52
CA ASP A 175 -26.43 12.80 2.21
C ASP A 175 -25.87 14.16 1.76
N ALA A 176 -26.29 14.62 0.59
CA ALA A 176 -25.83 15.89 0.03
C ALA A 176 -26.21 17.10 0.88
N GLU A 177 -27.28 17.00 1.63
CA GLU A 177 -27.82 18.01 2.53
C GLU A 177 -27.18 17.95 3.93
N GLY A 178 -26.34 16.91 4.19
CA GLY A 178 -25.67 16.72 5.46
C GLY A 178 -26.48 15.93 6.49
N ALA A 179 -27.62 15.34 6.09
CA ALA A 179 -28.39 14.46 6.95
C ALA A 179 -27.70 13.10 7.12
N ALA A 180 -27.74 12.58 8.35
CA ALA A 180 -27.17 11.27 8.64
C ALA A 180 -28.00 10.14 8.04
N LEU A 181 -27.34 9.18 7.41
CA LEU A 181 -27.97 7.98 6.86
C LEU A 181 -28.18 6.86 7.89
N GLY A 182 -28.16 7.19 9.19
CA GLY A 182 -28.39 6.26 10.29
C GLY A 182 -27.21 5.37 10.65
N TYR A 183 -26.02 5.64 10.13
CA TYR A 183 -24.82 4.87 10.43
C TYR A 183 -24.10 5.41 11.66
N LYS A 184 -23.54 4.49 12.46
CA LYS A 184 -22.70 4.85 13.60
C LYS A 184 -21.34 5.34 13.14
N LYS A 185 -20.83 6.39 13.76
CA LYS A 185 -19.45 6.83 13.63
C LYS A 185 -18.60 6.15 14.71
N PRO A 186 -17.36 5.73 14.42
CA PRO A 186 -16.46 5.21 15.44
C PRO A 186 -15.96 6.34 16.36
N ASN A 187 -15.48 5.96 17.55
CA ASN A 187 -14.82 6.86 18.50
C ASN A 187 -13.37 7.17 18.13
N PHE A 188 -12.92 6.74 16.97
CA PHE A 188 -11.60 7.00 16.43
C PHE A 188 -11.69 7.58 15.01
N LYS A 189 -10.61 8.20 14.57
CA LYS A 189 -10.50 8.71 13.19
C LYS A 189 -9.92 7.65 12.26
N VAL A 190 -10.33 7.70 11.00
CA VAL A 190 -9.74 6.91 9.91
C VAL A 190 -9.08 7.85 8.92
N SER A 191 -7.85 7.58 8.53
CA SER A 191 -7.12 8.42 7.59
C SER A 191 -6.18 7.65 6.68
N HIS A 192 -6.02 8.14 5.45
CA HIS A 192 -5.01 7.63 4.51
C HIS A 192 -3.67 8.35 4.62
N ARG A 193 -3.55 9.39 5.46
CA ARG A 193 -2.41 10.33 5.50
C ARG A 193 -1.19 9.80 6.25
N CYS A 194 -1.31 8.67 6.94
CA CYS A 194 -0.21 8.08 7.69
C CYS A 194 1.07 7.95 6.84
N CYS A 195 0.98 7.33 5.64
CA CYS A 195 2.13 7.20 4.73
C CYS A 195 2.68 8.54 4.28
N PHE A 196 1.83 9.56 4.09
CA PHE A 196 2.26 10.90 3.69
C PHE A 196 3.23 11.51 4.72
N TYR A 197 2.87 11.51 5.99
CA TYR A 197 3.71 12.10 7.04
C TYR A 197 4.92 11.24 7.40
N LEU A 198 4.77 9.91 7.32
CA LEU A 198 5.83 8.99 7.74
C LEU A 198 6.88 8.77 6.66
N LYS A 199 6.49 8.67 5.39
CA LYS A 199 7.37 8.24 4.29
C LYS A 199 7.42 9.22 3.13
N GLU A 200 6.25 9.54 2.56
CA GLU A 200 6.19 10.24 1.28
C GLU A 200 6.79 11.65 1.41
N ARG A 201 6.27 12.46 2.31
CA ARG A 201 6.71 13.85 2.49
C ARG A 201 8.17 13.99 2.96
N PRO A 202 8.66 13.19 3.93
CA PRO A 202 10.10 13.24 4.29
C PRO A 202 11.03 12.92 3.13
N CYS A 203 10.71 11.88 2.34
CA CYS A 203 11.50 11.51 1.16
C CYS A 203 11.42 12.58 0.07
N ASP A 204 10.26 13.18 -0.16
CA ASP A 204 10.09 14.29 -1.11
C ASP A 204 10.87 15.54 -0.72
N LEU A 205 10.94 15.86 0.57
CA LEU A 205 11.73 16.99 1.06
C LEU A 205 13.22 16.75 0.83
N TRP A 206 13.71 15.57 1.19
CA TRP A 206 15.09 15.18 0.92
C TRP A 206 15.42 15.23 -0.58
N ALA A 207 14.54 14.67 -1.40
CA ALA A 207 14.71 14.65 -2.85
C ALA A 207 14.78 16.07 -3.46
N LYS A 208 13.96 16.99 -2.99
CA LYS A 208 13.98 18.40 -3.40
C LYS A 208 15.25 19.10 -2.99
N GLU A 209 15.70 18.91 -1.75
CA GLU A 209 16.94 19.50 -1.23
C GLU A 209 18.15 19.05 -2.04
N HIS A 210 18.17 17.80 -2.50
CA HIS A 210 19.27 17.22 -3.25
C HIS A 210 19.08 17.27 -4.77
N ASN A 211 18.03 17.95 -5.27
CA ASN A 211 17.65 17.98 -6.69
C ASN A 211 17.63 16.58 -7.31
N SER A 212 17.02 15.62 -6.61
CA SER A 212 17.12 14.19 -6.91
C SER A 212 15.76 13.57 -7.22
N VAL A 213 15.74 12.61 -8.13
CA VAL A 213 14.55 11.85 -8.56
C VAL A 213 14.70 10.36 -8.23
N PRO A 214 13.62 9.67 -7.83
CA PRO A 214 13.72 8.33 -7.29
C PRO A 214 13.72 7.22 -8.34
N PHE A 215 14.53 6.19 -8.07
CA PHE A 215 14.25 4.82 -8.47
C PHE A 215 13.33 4.16 -7.45
N LEU A 216 12.31 3.43 -7.92
CA LEU A 216 11.30 2.76 -7.09
C LEU A 216 11.18 1.28 -7.51
N GLY A 217 11.22 0.37 -6.54
CA GLY A 217 11.00 -1.06 -6.74
C GLY A 217 9.50 -1.41 -6.88
N LEU A 218 8.78 -0.76 -7.80
CA LEU A 218 7.34 -0.97 -8.01
C LEU A 218 7.10 -1.90 -9.19
N MET A 219 6.11 -2.79 -9.03
CA MET A 219 5.68 -3.75 -10.04
C MET A 219 4.20 -3.57 -10.39
N ALA A 220 3.86 -3.71 -11.68
CA ALA A 220 2.46 -3.68 -12.13
C ALA A 220 1.68 -4.92 -11.62
N SER A 221 2.37 -6.04 -11.40
CA SER A 221 1.80 -7.26 -10.81
C SER A 221 1.20 -7.08 -9.41
N GLU A 222 1.58 -5.99 -8.69
CA GLU A 222 0.97 -5.66 -7.40
C GLU A 222 -0.46 -5.11 -7.52
N GLY A 223 -0.89 -4.75 -8.73
CA GLY A 223 -2.24 -4.30 -9.04
C GLY A 223 -2.59 -2.89 -8.57
N GLY A 224 -3.86 -2.53 -8.69
CA GLY A 224 -4.44 -1.29 -8.20
C GLY A 224 -3.84 -0.03 -8.86
N GLN A 225 -3.69 1.04 -8.07
CA GLN A 225 -3.16 2.33 -8.56
C GLN A 225 -1.72 2.25 -9.10
N ARG A 226 -0.93 1.27 -8.62
CA ARG A 226 0.45 1.05 -9.08
C ARG A 226 0.44 0.53 -10.50
N ALA A 227 -0.36 -0.50 -10.78
CA ALA A 227 -0.53 -1.03 -12.12
C ALA A 227 -1.03 0.05 -13.08
N ASP A 228 -2.13 0.74 -12.73
CA ASP A 228 -2.69 1.84 -13.54
C ASP A 228 -1.62 2.88 -13.90
N ALA A 229 -0.78 3.28 -12.95
CA ALA A 229 0.24 4.30 -13.15
C ALA A 229 1.45 3.79 -13.96
N LEU A 230 1.81 2.52 -13.86
CA LEU A 230 2.93 1.91 -14.59
C LEU A 230 2.52 1.56 -16.03
N GLU A 231 1.29 1.11 -16.24
CA GLU A 231 0.73 0.86 -17.55
C GLU A 231 0.64 2.17 -18.37
N GLU A 232 0.17 3.26 -17.74
CA GLU A 232 0.01 4.54 -18.42
C GLU A 232 1.34 5.24 -18.70
N ASN A 233 2.26 5.28 -17.73
CA ASN A 233 3.48 6.10 -17.80
C ASN A 233 4.75 5.31 -18.12
N GLY A 234 4.70 3.99 -18.10
CA GLY A 234 5.87 3.13 -18.30
C GLY A 234 6.88 3.14 -17.15
N CYS A 235 8.07 2.55 -17.42
CA CYS A 235 9.13 2.40 -16.41
C CYS A 235 9.78 3.74 -16.07
N ASN A 236 10.21 4.51 -17.08
CA ASN A 236 10.89 5.79 -16.92
C ASN A 236 9.93 6.92 -17.26
N TYR A 237 9.63 7.75 -16.30
CA TYR A 237 8.69 8.85 -16.44
C TYR A 237 9.34 10.20 -16.07
N PHE A 238 9.22 11.17 -16.96
CA PHE A 238 9.69 12.54 -16.78
C PHE A 238 8.55 13.52 -17.08
N GLY A 239 7.62 13.63 -16.14
CA GLY A 239 6.49 14.56 -16.24
C GLY A 239 6.84 15.99 -15.80
N LYS A 240 5.86 16.90 -15.90
CA LYS A 240 6.02 18.31 -15.53
C LYS A 240 6.30 18.50 -14.02
N SER A 241 5.70 17.70 -13.17
CA SER A 241 5.76 17.84 -11.70
C SER A 241 6.53 16.71 -11.01
N THR A 242 6.76 15.58 -11.69
CA THR A 242 7.40 14.40 -11.12
C THR A 242 8.24 13.69 -12.16
N ALA A 243 9.39 13.16 -11.72
CA ALA A 243 10.17 12.21 -12.51
C ALA A 243 10.46 10.99 -11.62
N ARG A 244 10.46 9.79 -12.20
CA ARG A 244 10.75 8.54 -11.50
C ARG A 244 11.16 7.45 -12.48
N SER A 245 11.85 6.43 -11.96
CA SER A 245 12.09 5.19 -12.66
C SER A 245 11.57 4.00 -11.85
N CYS A 246 10.89 3.06 -12.50
CA CYS A 246 10.44 1.79 -11.95
C CYS A 246 10.96 0.65 -12.83
N PRO A 247 12.25 0.28 -12.73
CA PRO A 247 12.86 -0.72 -13.62
C PRO A 247 12.20 -2.09 -13.54
N PHE A 248 11.58 -2.42 -12.40
CA PHE A 248 10.87 -3.68 -12.15
C PHE A 248 9.37 -3.63 -12.51
N ALA A 249 8.90 -2.62 -13.25
CA ALA A 249 7.48 -2.44 -13.57
C ALA A 249 6.80 -3.69 -14.16
N PHE A 250 7.53 -4.51 -14.92
CA PHE A 250 7.04 -5.72 -15.59
C PHE A 250 7.45 -7.03 -14.89
N TYR A 251 7.96 -6.97 -13.65
CA TYR A 251 8.31 -8.16 -12.86
C TYR A 251 7.10 -8.72 -12.12
N TYR A 252 7.18 -10.04 -11.83
CA TYR A 252 6.46 -10.67 -10.75
C TYR A 252 7.33 -10.70 -9.50
N HIS A 253 6.73 -10.94 -8.35
CA HIS A 253 7.49 -11.04 -7.09
C HIS A 253 8.53 -12.18 -7.14
N SER A 254 8.18 -13.30 -7.77
CA SER A 254 9.11 -14.41 -8.01
C SER A 254 10.37 -14.00 -8.78
N ASP A 255 10.25 -13.10 -9.76
CA ASP A 255 11.42 -12.60 -10.51
C ASP A 255 12.34 -11.76 -9.60
N VAL A 256 11.77 -11.00 -8.66
CA VAL A 256 12.57 -10.22 -7.71
C VAL A 256 13.30 -11.12 -6.73
N VAL A 257 12.63 -12.16 -6.21
CA VAL A 257 13.27 -13.13 -5.30
C VAL A 257 14.38 -13.92 -6.04
N HIS A 258 14.14 -14.29 -7.29
CA HIS A 258 15.17 -14.91 -8.15
C HIS A 258 16.37 -13.97 -8.32
N LEU A 259 16.14 -12.71 -8.65
CA LEU A 259 17.20 -11.72 -8.81
C LEU A 259 17.95 -11.45 -7.49
N ALA A 260 17.27 -11.52 -6.34
CA ALA A 260 17.91 -11.41 -5.04
C ALA A 260 18.95 -12.54 -4.82
N VAL A 261 18.62 -13.76 -5.24
CA VAL A 261 19.52 -14.91 -5.17
C VAL A 261 20.70 -14.72 -6.13
N ASP A 262 20.45 -14.35 -7.39
CA ASP A 262 21.50 -14.15 -8.39
C ASP A 262 22.50 -13.05 -8.02
N LEU A 263 22.04 -12.01 -7.34
CA LEU A 263 22.86 -10.90 -6.88
C LEU A 263 23.53 -11.18 -5.53
N GLY A 264 23.16 -12.26 -4.82
CA GLY A 264 23.64 -12.53 -3.46
C GLY A 264 23.16 -11.51 -2.43
N VAL A 265 21.94 -11.00 -2.58
CA VAL A 265 21.36 -9.99 -1.68
C VAL A 265 21.18 -10.59 -0.28
N HIS A 266 21.58 -9.85 0.76
CA HIS A 266 21.18 -10.17 2.12
C HIS A 266 19.65 -9.93 2.27
N ILE A 267 18.88 -11.02 2.24
CA ILE A 267 17.42 -10.97 2.39
C ILE A 267 17.10 -10.83 3.88
N PRO A 268 16.35 -9.77 4.31
CA PRO A 268 15.99 -9.61 5.71
C PRO A 268 15.23 -10.81 6.27
N GLU A 269 15.51 -11.22 7.50
CA GLU A 269 14.95 -12.41 8.15
C GLU A 269 13.42 -12.46 8.17
N ILE A 270 12.76 -11.29 8.18
CA ILE A 270 11.29 -11.20 8.14
C ILE A 270 10.68 -11.88 6.90
N TYR A 271 11.43 -11.97 5.80
CA TYR A 271 10.98 -12.68 4.59
C TYR A 271 11.14 -14.20 4.69
N GLY A 272 11.81 -14.71 5.73
CA GLY A 272 12.06 -16.13 5.92
C GLY A 272 13.09 -16.68 4.92
N GLU A 273 12.96 -17.98 4.61
CA GLU A 273 13.83 -18.69 3.68
C GLU A 273 13.38 -18.51 2.24
N VAL A 274 14.35 -18.48 1.32
CA VAL A 274 14.04 -18.59 -0.11
C VAL A 274 13.84 -20.05 -0.47
N ARG A 275 12.77 -20.32 -1.18
CA ARG A 275 12.45 -21.63 -1.73
C ARG A 275 12.06 -21.54 -3.20
N VAL A 276 12.10 -22.66 -3.88
CA VAL A 276 11.68 -22.80 -5.27
C VAL A 276 10.48 -23.75 -5.31
N SER A 277 9.41 -23.33 -5.98
CA SER A 277 8.22 -24.15 -6.17
C SER A 277 8.45 -25.26 -7.19
N GLU A 278 7.53 -26.22 -7.29
CA GLU A 278 7.56 -27.28 -8.30
C GLU A 278 7.56 -26.73 -9.74
N ASN A 279 7.01 -25.54 -9.94
CA ASN A 279 7.00 -24.85 -11.24
C ASN A 279 8.27 -24.02 -11.50
N GLY A 280 9.27 -24.07 -10.61
CA GLY A 280 10.51 -23.30 -10.74
C GLY A 280 10.42 -21.84 -10.31
N GLU A 281 9.33 -21.41 -9.66
CA GLU A 281 9.17 -20.05 -9.17
C GLU A 281 9.83 -19.86 -7.80
N TYR A 282 10.64 -18.81 -7.67
CA TYR A 282 11.26 -18.43 -6.42
C TYR A 282 10.26 -17.70 -5.50
N TYR A 283 10.25 -18.05 -4.22
CA TYR A 283 9.42 -17.40 -3.21
C TYR A 283 10.09 -17.38 -1.85
N THR A 284 9.58 -16.54 -0.95
CA THR A 284 10.02 -16.47 0.44
C THR A 284 8.95 -17.05 1.36
N THR A 285 9.37 -17.71 2.46
CA THR A 285 8.45 -18.40 3.39
C THR A 285 7.84 -17.50 4.45
N GLY A 286 8.38 -16.31 4.64
CA GLY A 286 7.92 -15.33 5.63
C GLY A 286 6.92 -14.32 5.07
N GLU A 287 7.06 -13.06 5.50
CA GLU A 287 6.17 -11.98 5.05
C GLU A 287 6.30 -11.74 3.54
N GLN A 288 5.18 -11.77 2.83
CA GLN A 288 5.16 -11.49 1.38
C GLN A 288 5.20 -9.99 1.09
N ARG A 289 4.76 -9.17 2.02
CA ARG A 289 4.78 -7.71 1.94
C ARG A 289 5.12 -7.13 3.29
N THR A 290 6.16 -6.35 3.31
CA THR A 290 6.52 -5.57 4.48
C THR A 290 6.06 -4.12 4.31
N GLY A 291 5.69 -3.52 5.39
CA GLY A 291 5.33 -2.13 5.49
C GLY A 291 5.76 -1.60 6.85
N CYS A 292 5.29 -0.41 7.23
CA CYS A 292 5.47 0.04 8.60
C CYS A 292 4.89 -1.01 9.55
N SER A 293 5.59 -1.34 10.63
CA SER A 293 4.99 -2.11 11.72
C SER A 293 3.65 -1.47 12.11
N MET A 294 2.65 -2.26 12.42
CA MET A 294 1.30 -1.78 12.75
C MET A 294 0.61 -0.96 11.63
N CYS A 295 0.76 -1.37 10.38
CA CYS A 295 -0.04 -0.84 9.28
C CYS A 295 -1.32 -1.65 9.12
N GLY A 296 -2.49 -1.02 9.21
CA GLY A 296 -3.78 -1.70 9.04
C GLY A 296 -4.32 -1.73 7.62
N PHE A 297 -3.59 -1.20 6.62
CA PHE A 297 -4.02 -1.32 5.23
C PHE A 297 -3.94 -2.76 4.76
N GLY A 298 -5.07 -3.30 4.29
CA GLY A 298 -5.18 -4.66 3.79
C GLY A 298 -5.38 -5.73 4.86
N ILE A 299 -5.41 -5.38 6.15
CA ILE A 299 -5.56 -6.35 7.25
C ILE A 299 -6.81 -7.22 7.12
N GLN A 300 -7.90 -6.67 6.60
CA GLN A 300 -9.16 -7.41 6.38
C GLN A 300 -9.05 -8.52 5.34
N MET A 301 -7.99 -8.53 4.54
CA MET A 301 -7.72 -9.56 3.52
C MET A 301 -6.78 -10.65 4.04
N GLU A 302 -6.20 -10.48 5.22
CA GLU A 302 -5.28 -11.45 5.81
C GLU A 302 -6.04 -12.47 6.67
N LYS A 303 -5.71 -13.73 6.48
CA LYS A 303 -6.13 -14.80 7.41
C LYS A 303 -5.23 -14.79 8.64
N ARG A 304 -5.72 -15.32 9.77
CA ARG A 304 -4.86 -15.53 10.93
C ARG A 304 -3.90 -16.72 10.69
N PRO A 305 -2.64 -16.63 11.13
CA PRO A 305 -2.05 -15.49 11.85
C PRO A 305 -1.83 -14.31 10.89
N HIS A 306 -2.49 -13.19 11.16
CA HIS A 306 -2.25 -11.97 10.40
C HIS A 306 -1.03 -11.22 10.96
N ARG A 307 -0.61 -10.13 10.29
CA ARG A 307 0.61 -9.38 10.65
C ARG A 307 0.66 -8.93 12.12
N PHE A 308 -0.47 -8.69 12.76
CA PHE A 308 -0.50 -8.29 14.17
C PHE A 308 -0.32 -9.50 15.11
N ASP A 309 -0.81 -10.68 14.75
CA ASP A 309 -0.50 -11.92 15.49
C ASP A 309 1.01 -12.21 15.41
N ARG A 310 1.58 -12.14 14.20
CA ARG A 310 3.02 -12.31 13.98
C ARG A 310 3.89 -11.25 14.70
N LEU A 311 3.37 -10.02 14.87
CA LEU A 311 4.04 -9.02 15.69
C LEU A 311 4.07 -9.42 17.16
N TYR A 312 3.00 -10.03 17.68
CA TYR A 312 2.98 -10.54 19.06
C TYR A 312 4.09 -11.58 19.27
N GLU A 313 4.23 -12.53 18.35
CA GLU A 313 5.29 -13.54 18.43
C GLU A 313 6.70 -12.92 18.47
N ARG A 314 6.95 -11.88 17.68
CA ARG A 314 8.25 -11.22 17.59
C ARG A 314 8.52 -10.20 18.70
N SER A 315 7.50 -9.50 19.16
CA SER A 315 7.62 -8.38 20.11
C SER A 315 6.34 -8.16 20.92
N PRO A 316 6.05 -9.00 21.94
CA PRO A 316 4.80 -8.92 22.72
C PRO A 316 4.58 -7.53 23.36
N LYS A 317 5.66 -6.88 23.84
CA LYS A 317 5.57 -5.55 24.47
C LYS A 317 5.21 -4.45 23.46
N GLU A 318 5.74 -4.53 22.25
CA GLU A 318 5.41 -3.60 21.17
C GLU A 318 3.96 -3.81 20.73
N TRP A 319 3.55 -5.06 20.58
CA TRP A 319 2.18 -5.42 20.27
C TRP A 319 1.19 -4.88 21.32
N ASP A 320 1.43 -5.12 22.62
CA ASP A 320 0.57 -4.61 23.68
C ASP A 320 0.42 -3.10 23.65
N PHE A 321 1.53 -2.37 23.44
CA PHE A 321 1.47 -0.91 23.30
C PHE A 321 0.59 -0.47 22.14
N TRP A 322 0.77 -1.05 20.96
CA TRP A 322 0.02 -0.65 19.77
C TRP A 322 -1.44 -1.07 19.82
N MET A 323 -1.73 -2.24 20.39
CA MET A 323 -3.09 -2.78 20.42
C MET A 323 -3.97 -2.11 21.48
N THR A 324 -3.40 -1.66 22.59
CA THR A 324 -4.20 -1.26 23.75
C THR A 324 -4.07 0.18 24.22
N LYS A 325 -2.96 0.89 23.88
CA LYS A 325 -2.63 2.15 24.57
C LYS A 325 -1.83 3.17 23.75
N CYS A 326 -1.73 2.98 22.43
CA CYS A 326 -0.97 3.91 21.60
C CYS A 326 -1.65 5.28 21.42
N CYS A 327 -2.94 5.39 21.67
CA CYS A 327 -3.73 6.61 21.58
C CYS A 327 -4.58 6.82 22.85
N LYS A 328 -5.23 7.98 22.95
CA LYS A 328 -6.15 8.32 24.04
C LYS A 328 -7.43 8.94 23.49
N HIS A 329 -8.56 8.55 24.07
CA HIS A 329 -9.83 9.23 23.87
C HIS A 329 -9.83 10.62 24.50
N GLU A 330 -10.89 11.40 24.24
CA GLU A 330 -11.03 12.76 24.81
C GLU A 330 -11.08 12.77 26.32
N ASP A 331 -11.61 11.71 26.95
CA ASP A 331 -11.64 11.50 28.41
C ASP A 331 -10.31 11.03 28.99
N GLY A 332 -9.28 10.84 28.16
CA GLY A 332 -7.97 10.36 28.57
C GLY A 332 -7.83 8.84 28.62
N THR A 333 -8.90 8.07 28.38
CA THR A 333 -8.86 6.61 28.37
C THR A 333 -7.96 6.11 27.24
N PRO A 334 -6.99 5.21 27.53
CA PRO A 334 -6.11 4.68 26.51
C PRO A 334 -6.84 3.72 25.58
N PHE A 335 -6.50 3.76 24.28
CA PHE A 335 -6.96 2.81 23.27
C PHE A 335 -5.89 2.59 22.19
N GLY A 336 -6.13 1.65 21.31
CA GLY A 336 -5.23 1.35 20.20
C GLY A 336 -5.89 0.57 19.07
N TRP A 337 -5.09 -0.16 18.34
CA TRP A 337 -5.54 -0.97 17.22
C TRP A 337 -6.61 -2.00 17.59
N GLY A 338 -6.61 -2.50 18.83
CA GLY A 338 -7.60 -3.47 19.28
C GLY A 338 -9.03 -2.96 19.12
N GLU A 339 -9.30 -1.72 19.55
CA GLU A 339 -10.62 -1.10 19.36
C GLU A 339 -10.98 -0.91 17.89
N VAL A 340 -10.00 -0.54 17.07
CA VAL A 340 -10.18 -0.35 15.63
C VAL A 340 -10.50 -1.67 14.94
N LEU A 341 -9.78 -2.74 15.30
CA LEU A 341 -9.99 -4.09 14.74
C LEU A 341 -11.33 -4.68 15.16
N ASP A 342 -11.72 -4.50 16.44
CA ASP A 342 -13.05 -4.89 16.91
C ASP A 342 -14.15 -4.20 16.11
N TYR A 343 -13.99 -2.90 15.84
CA TYR A 343 -14.97 -2.13 15.09
C TYR A 343 -15.13 -2.62 13.64
N ILE A 344 -14.03 -3.01 12.99
CA ILE A 344 -14.07 -3.53 11.61
C ILE A 344 -14.23 -5.05 11.54
N GLY A 345 -14.46 -5.72 12.67
CA GLY A 345 -14.73 -7.15 12.73
C GLY A 345 -13.51 -8.05 12.46
N ILE A 346 -12.29 -7.59 12.77
CA ILE A 346 -11.06 -8.38 12.60
C ILE A 346 -10.66 -8.97 13.96
N PRO A 347 -10.64 -10.30 14.11
CA PRO A 347 -10.22 -10.94 15.35
C PRO A 347 -8.73 -10.70 15.60
N TRP A 348 -8.39 -10.31 16.84
CA TRP A 348 -7.01 -9.98 17.24
C TRP A 348 -6.65 -10.47 18.64
N ARG A 349 -7.67 -10.84 19.45
CA ARG A 349 -7.45 -11.35 20.80
C ARG A 349 -6.84 -12.75 20.75
N ASP A 350 -6.18 -13.14 21.82
CA ASP A 350 -5.52 -14.43 21.98
C ASP A 350 -4.53 -14.74 20.83
N PRO A 351 -3.54 -13.86 20.59
CA PRO A 351 -2.59 -14.06 19.50
C PRO A 351 -1.71 -15.31 19.70
N GLU A 352 -1.54 -15.80 20.93
CA GLU A 352 -0.85 -17.06 21.25
C GLU A 352 -1.63 -18.29 20.77
N HIS A 353 -2.95 -18.18 20.74
CA HIS A 353 -3.85 -19.28 20.43
C HIS A 353 -4.78 -18.90 19.26
N TRP A 354 -4.25 -18.16 18.28
CA TRP A 354 -5.02 -17.68 17.14
C TRP A 354 -5.76 -18.80 16.40
N TRP A 355 -5.23 -20.01 16.40
CA TRP A 355 -5.84 -21.18 15.77
C TRP A 355 -7.12 -21.66 16.46
N LEU A 356 -7.29 -21.43 17.75
CA LEU A 356 -8.54 -21.78 18.45
C LEU A 356 -9.72 -20.93 17.99
N ASN A 357 -9.44 -19.72 17.47
CA ASN A 357 -10.45 -18.82 16.96
C ASN A 357 -10.58 -18.90 15.42
N SER A 358 -9.78 -19.71 14.73
CA SER A 358 -9.85 -19.86 13.28
C SER A 358 -11.09 -20.62 12.82
N GLU A 359 -11.55 -21.60 13.62
CA GLU A 359 -12.78 -22.37 13.33
C GLU A 359 -14.06 -21.52 13.49
N ILE A 360 -14.05 -20.54 14.39
CA ILE A 360 -15.16 -19.59 14.55
C ILE A 360 -15.25 -18.64 13.34
N ARG A 361 -14.16 -18.42 12.64
CA ARG A 361 -14.11 -17.51 11.47
C ARG A 361 -14.81 -18.09 10.25
N ASP A 362 -14.83 -19.39 10.07
CA ASP A 362 -15.58 -20.04 9.01
C ASP A 362 -17.11 -19.96 9.24
N GLN A 363 -17.53 -19.62 10.49
CA GLN A 363 -18.93 -19.43 10.85
C GLN A 363 -19.39 -17.97 10.92
N LEU A 364 -18.47 -16.99 11.00
CA LEU A 364 -18.82 -15.60 11.38
C LEU A 364 -18.18 -14.49 10.52
N SER A 365 -17.54 -14.80 9.41
CA SER A 365 -17.12 -13.74 8.49
C SER A 365 -18.35 -13.15 7.81
N ILE A 366 -18.62 -11.86 8.09
CA ILE A 366 -19.68 -11.10 7.40
C ILE A 366 -19.50 -11.13 5.87
N PHE A 367 -18.29 -11.48 5.41
CA PHE A 367 -17.94 -11.60 3.99
C PHE A 367 -18.31 -12.95 3.40
N ASP A 368 -18.49 -14.01 4.23
CA ASP A 368 -18.92 -15.33 3.78
C ASP A 368 -20.45 -15.39 3.54
N TYR A 369 -21.16 -14.38 4.04
CA TYR A 369 -22.61 -14.21 3.84
C TYR A 369 -22.96 -13.20 2.74
N LEU A 370 -21.95 -12.69 2.02
CA LEU A 370 -22.16 -11.78 0.90
C LEU A 370 -21.90 -12.52 -0.41
N THR A 371 -22.87 -12.50 -1.30
CA THR A 371 -22.68 -12.88 -2.70
C THR A 371 -21.68 -11.92 -3.37
N SER A 372 -21.13 -12.31 -4.51
CA SER A 372 -20.16 -11.50 -5.28
C SER A 372 -20.67 -10.09 -5.67
N ASP A 373 -21.97 -9.86 -5.57
CA ASP A 373 -22.66 -8.58 -5.77
C ASP A 373 -22.95 -7.81 -4.46
N GLY A 374 -22.59 -8.38 -3.29
CA GLY A 374 -22.74 -7.73 -1.99
C GLY A 374 -24.10 -7.90 -1.33
N THR A 375 -24.92 -8.87 -1.78
CA THR A 375 -26.20 -9.23 -1.14
C THR A 375 -25.97 -10.23 0.00
N LEU A 376 -26.70 -10.10 1.12
CA LEU A 376 -26.69 -11.09 2.21
C LEU A 376 -27.32 -12.40 1.73
N ILE A 377 -26.62 -13.51 1.92
CA ILE A 377 -27.18 -14.85 1.73
C ILE A 377 -28.08 -15.11 2.95
N GLU A 378 -29.39 -15.18 2.76
CA GLU A 378 -30.31 -15.64 3.78
C GLU A 378 -30.05 -17.14 4.03
N THR A 379 -29.45 -17.46 5.20
CA THR A 379 -29.40 -18.86 5.67
C THR A 379 -30.76 -19.19 6.25
N GLU A 380 -31.56 -19.99 5.51
CA GLU A 380 -32.69 -20.66 6.11
C GLU A 380 -32.18 -21.53 7.27
N GLY A 381 -32.87 -21.39 8.40
CA GLY A 381 -32.42 -21.85 9.69
C GLY A 381 -32.12 -23.36 9.79
N VAL A 382 -31.09 -23.65 10.56
CA VAL A 382 -30.97 -24.88 11.33
C VAL A 382 -30.94 -24.51 12.81
#